data_183017eb397a8d126e059129251d11cd
#
_entry.id   183017eb397a8d126e059129251d11cd
#
_cell.length_a   1.000
_cell.length_b   1.000
_cell.length_c   1.000
_cell.angle_alpha   90.00
_cell.angle_beta   90.00
_cell.angle_gamma   90.00
#
_symmetry.space_group_name_H-M   'P 1'
#
loop_
_entity.id
_entity.type
_entity.pdbx_description
1 polymer ?
#
loop_
_entity_poly.entity_id
_entity_poly.type
_entity_poly.pdbx_seq_one_letter_code
_entity_poly.pdbx_strand_id
1 'polypeptide(L)'
;MAQVVRSPKVYDVCIIGSGAGGGTAAKVLTEGGLSVVMLEAGPQLNPEKDFKEHMWPYQLPHRGVGVGGEHRHELNDEFIAPNGAWEIEGEPYTSAAGAQFRWFRSRIVGGRTNHWGRIALRFAPVDFRSRSTDGMGDDWPITYEEVSPYYDKVESYIGVFGSKENIPSAPDGIFLPPPAPRCTETIIKKACDKLSIPCVPSRLAILTKPLNGRAACHYCAQCGRGCLTASNFSSSQVMIPPAQATGRLTLITGAMAREIVMGKDGKAEAVAYIDKATRSEKRVHARAFVVAASACESARLLLNSRSTLFPDGLANSSGAVGRYLTDSVGSSAGGYFPQLEKMPPHNHDGVGGMHLYMPWWKYDRKNDFLRGYHIEFGGGRGMPGVGEFEDTCKEHEGYGTSLKQYCRSRYGTYIGFAGRGEMIPNEHSYCDIDPNTVDQWGIPVLRFHWQWSDNEINMAKDMQETFRSIVETAGGTFISKAKSDGRHPYGIEDGGVIIHELGTARMGNNPKTSVLNKYSQAHDVNNVFVTDAASFVTNPDKNPTLTIMALSWRTSEYLIDQAKKGSL
;
A
#
# COMPACT_ATOMS: atom_id res chain seq x y z
N MET A 1 -54.81 7.03 5.51
CA MET A 1 -53.69 7.94 5.20
C MET A 1 -52.85 7.25 4.15
N ALA A 2 -52.61 7.88 3.00
CA ALA A 2 -51.75 7.33 1.97
C ALA A 2 -50.28 7.37 2.47
N GLN A 3 -49.67 6.21 2.61
CA GLN A 3 -48.24 6.14 2.87
C GLN A 3 -47.49 6.56 1.59
N VAL A 4 -46.80 7.71 1.63
CA VAL A 4 -45.92 8.12 0.56
C VAL A 4 -44.66 7.27 0.67
N VAL A 5 -44.60 6.17 -0.07
CA VAL A 5 -43.36 5.39 -0.22
C VAL A 5 -42.44 6.19 -1.16
N ARG A 6 -41.43 6.85 -0.60
CA ARG A 6 -40.39 7.49 -1.40
C ARG A 6 -39.50 6.39 -1.96
N SER A 7 -39.34 6.35 -3.28
CA SER A 7 -38.32 5.50 -3.92
C SER A 7 -36.95 5.86 -3.38
N PRO A 8 -36.07 4.88 -3.10
CA PRO A 8 -34.75 5.16 -2.65
C PRO A 8 -33.95 5.97 -3.71
N LYS A 9 -33.08 6.87 -3.27
CA LYS A 9 -32.20 7.58 -4.18
C LYS A 9 -31.25 6.58 -4.84
N VAL A 10 -31.20 6.58 -6.16
CA VAL A 10 -30.26 5.76 -6.95
C VAL A 10 -29.14 6.66 -7.46
N TYR A 11 -27.90 6.32 -7.15
CA TYR A 11 -26.71 6.99 -7.65
C TYR A 11 -26.26 6.37 -8.99
N ASP A 12 -25.45 7.09 -9.76
CA ASP A 12 -24.84 6.49 -10.94
C ASP A 12 -23.80 5.46 -10.52
N VAL A 13 -22.95 5.78 -9.52
CA VAL A 13 -21.91 4.88 -9.02
C VAL A 13 -21.89 4.84 -7.48
N CYS A 14 -21.77 3.65 -6.91
CA CYS A 14 -21.40 3.43 -5.51
C CYS A 14 -19.94 2.98 -5.44
N ILE A 15 -19.11 3.70 -4.69
CA ILE A 15 -17.71 3.36 -4.41
C ILE A 15 -17.61 2.80 -3.00
N ILE A 16 -16.95 1.66 -2.82
CA ILE A 16 -16.72 1.02 -1.52
C ILE A 16 -15.24 1.14 -1.17
N GLY A 17 -14.91 1.97 -0.19
CA GLY A 17 -13.55 2.33 0.22
C GLY A 17 -13.07 3.65 -0.40
N SER A 18 -12.30 4.41 0.36
CA SER A 18 -11.83 5.77 0.03
C SER A 18 -10.31 5.87 -0.19
N GLY A 19 -9.62 4.72 -0.24
CA GLY A 19 -8.16 4.64 -0.42
C GLY A 19 -7.68 5.12 -1.80
N ALA A 20 -6.52 4.64 -2.23
CA ALA A 20 -5.89 5.05 -3.50
C ALA A 20 -6.82 4.85 -4.71
N GLY A 21 -7.43 3.66 -4.85
CA GLY A 21 -8.35 3.36 -5.94
C GLY A 21 -9.65 4.14 -5.83
N GLY A 22 -10.33 4.04 -4.67
CA GLY A 22 -11.64 4.67 -4.47
C GLY A 22 -11.61 6.19 -4.53
N GLY A 23 -10.59 6.83 -3.94
CA GLY A 23 -10.45 8.27 -4.02
C GLY A 23 -10.17 8.77 -5.44
N THR A 24 -9.34 8.04 -6.20
CA THR A 24 -9.10 8.34 -7.62
C THR A 24 -10.39 8.19 -8.44
N ALA A 25 -11.14 7.10 -8.22
CA ALA A 25 -12.43 6.90 -8.87
C ALA A 25 -13.44 8.01 -8.52
N ALA A 26 -13.54 8.40 -7.23
CA ALA A 26 -14.44 9.47 -6.82
C ALA A 26 -14.15 10.78 -7.54
N LYS A 27 -12.87 11.19 -7.60
CA LYS A 27 -12.45 12.39 -8.32
C LYS A 27 -12.83 12.33 -9.78
N VAL A 28 -12.40 11.29 -10.49
CA VAL A 28 -12.58 11.20 -11.95
C VAL A 28 -14.06 11.09 -12.32
N LEU A 29 -14.83 10.27 -11.63
CA LEU A 29 -16.25 10.06 -11.91
C LEU A 29 -17.10 11.32 -11.64
N THR A 30 -16.86 12.01 -10.52
CA THR A 30 -17.60 13.23 -10.17
C THR A 30 -17.27 14.40 -11.07
N GLU A 31 -16.01 14.59 -11.44
CA GLU A 31 -15.57 15.55 -12.46
C GLU A 31 -16.12 15.21 -13.84
N GLY A 32 -16.29 13.90 -14.14
CA GLY A 32 -16.95 13.40 -15.33
C GLY A 32 -18.46 13.57 -15.35
N GLY A 33 -19.06 14.14 -14.28
CA GLY A 33 -20.47 14.52 -14.21
C GLY A 33 -21.38 13.49 -13.55
N LEU A 34 -20.87 12.33 -13.08
CA LEU A 34 -21.66 11.29 -12.45
C LEU A 34 -21.98 11.60 -10.99
N SER A 35 -23.16 11.19 -10.53
CA SER A 35 -23.53 11.20 -9.12
C SER A 35 -22.95 9.98 -8.40
N VAL A 36 -22.15 10.21 -7.37
CA VAL A 36 -21.39 9.17 -6.68
C VAL A 36 -21.78 9.13 -5.21
N VAL A 37 -21.99 7.93 -4.66
CA VAL A 37 -21.97 7.67 -3.23
C VAL A 37 -20.73 6.86 -2.89
N MET A 38 -20.01 7.26 -1.83
CA MET A 38 -18.84 6.55 -1.33
C MET A 38 -19.08 6.08 0.09
N LEU A 39 -18.87 4.80 0.35
CA LEU A 39 -18.91 4.18 1.67
C LEU A 39 -17.48 4.04 2.21
N GLU A 40 -17.25 4.53 3.43
CA GLU A 40 -15.98 4.40 4.14
C GLU A 40 -16.24 3.90 5.56
N ALA A 41 -15.53 2.85 5.96
CA ALA A 41 -15.71 2.21 7.27
C ALA A 41 -15.17 3.06 8.44
N GLY A 42 -14.25 3.97 8.17
CA GLY A 42 -13.64 4.84 9.17
C GLY A 42 -14.19 6.26 9.21
N PRO A 43 -13.74 7.09 10.16
CA PRO A 43 -14.07 8.50 10.25
C PRO A 43 -13.28 9.34 9.23
N GLN A 44 -13.74 10.57 9.02
CA GLN A 44 -12.97 11.61 8.36
C GLN A 44 -12.19 12.39 9.43
N LEU A 45 -10.86 12.47 9.28
CA LEU A 45 -10.01 13.24 10.16
C LEU A 45 -9.97 14.71 9.74
N ASN A 46 -9.84 15.61 10.73
CA ASN A 46 -9.54 17.00 10.50
C ASN A 46 -8.02 17.20 10.63
N PRO A 47 -7.30 17.60 9.55
CA PRO A 47 -5.85 17.74 9.59
C PRO A 47 -5.35 18.66 10.73
N GLU A 48 -6.02 19.78 10.98
CA GLU A 48 -5.59 20.76 12.00
C GLU A 48 -5.71 20.22 13.43
N LYS A 49 -6.63 19.30 13.69
CA LYS A 49 -6.91 18.76 15.03
C LYS A 49 -6.29 17.39 15.26
N ASP A 50 -6.30 16.56 14.23
CA ASP A 50 -6.03 15.13 14.37
C ASP A 50 -4.62 14.75 13.93
N PHE A 51 -3.97 15.55 13.06
CA PHE A 51 -2.60 15.28 12.61
C PHE A 51 -1.57 15.65 13.68
N LYS A 52 -0.52 14.84 13.77
CA LYS A 52 0.47 14.90 14.86
C LYS A 52 1.88 15.22 14.39
N GLU A 53 2.05 15.77 13.17
CA GLU A 53 3.37 16.02 12.58
C GLU A 53 4.24 17.00 13.40
N HIS A 54 3.63 17.91 14.17
CA HIS A 54 4.33 18.89 15.02
C HIS A 54 4.43 18.47 16.49
N MET A 55 3.92 17.29 16.86
CA MET A 55 4.02 16.81 18.23
C MET A 55 5.40 16.21 18.50
N TRP A 56 5.98 16.56 19.64
CA TRP A 56 7.17 15.88 20.12
C TRP A 56 6.83 14.45 20.54
N PRO A 57 7.79 13.47 20.47
CA PRO A 57 7.52 12.10 20.86
C PRO A 57 6.89 11.95 22.25
N TYR A 58 7.34 12.75 23.23
CA TYR A 58 6.81 12.70 24.60
C TYR A 58 5.38 13.26 24.73
N GLN A 59 4.84 13.94 23.73
CA GLN A 59 3.46 14.44 23.68
C GLN A 59 2.50 13.41 23.04
N LEU A 60 3.04 12.40 22.39
CA LEU A 60 2.24 11.33 21.82
C LEU A 60 1.67 10.42 22.93
N PRO A 61 0.56 9.70 22.66
CA PRO A 61 0.04 8.69 23.58
C PRO A 61 1.15 7.76 24.05
N HIS A 62 1.13 7.38 25.33
CA HIS A 62 2.18 6.57 25.97
C HIS A 62 3.61 7.12 25.75
N ARG A 63 3.75 8.44 25.55
CA ARG A 63 5.03 9.14 25.26
C ARG A 63 5.74 8.61 23.99
N GLY A 64 4.97 8.15 23.03
CA GLY A 64 5.48 7.58 21.77
C GLY A 64 6.07 6.17 21.89
N VAL A 65 5.91 5.51 23.02
CA VAL A 65 6.41 4.13 23.24
C VAL A 65 5.43 3.08 22.73
N GLY A 66 4.19 3.47 22.48
CA GLY A 66 3.11 2.53 22.18
C GLY A 66 2.56 1.85 23.44
N VAL A 67 1.66 0.89 23.27
CA VAL A 67 1.13 0.06 24.35
C VAL A 67 2.19 -0.95 24.75
N GLY A 68 2.52 -1.05 26.04
CA GLY A 68 3.57 -1.95 26.52
C GLY A 68 3.26 -3.44 26.31
N GLY A 69 4.30 -4.27 26.28
CA GLY A 69 4.22 -5.72 26.14
C GLY A 69 4.55 -6.24 24.75
N GLU A 70 4.13 -7.46 24.45
CA GLU A 70 4.39 -8.13 23.16
C GLU A 70 3.79 -7.39 21.96
N HIS A 71 2.74 -6.58 22.18
CA HIS A 71 2.05 -5.78 21.15
C HIS A 71 2.65 -4.38 20.92
N ARG A 72 3.79 -4.08 21.51
CA ARG A 72 4.46 -2.77 21.45
C ARG A 72 4.71 -2.26 20.03
N HIS A 73 4.96 -3.18 19.09
CA HIS A 73 5.18 -2.87 17.66
C HIS A 73 3.91 -2.91 16.82
N GLU A 74 2.80 -3.35 17.38
CA GLU A 74 1.54 -3.59 16.67
C GLU A 74 0.63 -2.36 16.68
N LEU A 75 0.72 -1.56 17.75
CA LEU A 75 0.03 -0.28 17.90
C LEU A 75 1.06 0.83 17.68
N ASN A 76 1.25 1.18 16.43
CA ASN A 76 2.22 2.19 16.08
C ASN A 76 1.62 3.58 16.31
N ASP A 77 1.81 4.14 17.50
CA ASP A 77 1.43 5.52 17.83
C ASP A 77 2.17 6.58 16.96
N GLU A 78 3.13 6.13 16.16
CA GLU A 78 3.75 6.95 15.12
C GLU A 78 2.81 7.20 13.93
N PHE A 79 1.84 6.31 13.70
CA PHE A 79 0.82 6.52 12.70
C PHE A 79 -0.32 7.39 13.26
N ILE A 80 -0.76 8.31 12.45
CA ILE A 80 -1.75 9.33 12.77
C ILE A 80 -3.08 8.75 13.13
N ALA A 81 -3.39 7.65 12.52
CA ALA A 81 -4.73 7.14 12.55
C ALA A 81 -4.91 6.23 13.76
N PRO A 82 -5.78 6.57 14.68
CA PRO A 82 -6.13 5.71 15.79
C PRO A 82 -6.76 4.38 15.34
N ASN A 83 -7.07 4.22 14.05
CA ASN A 83 -7.73 3.06 13.47
C ASN A 83 -6.89 2.37 12.37
N GLY A 84 -5.58 2.64 12.31
CA GLY A 84 -4.64 1.92 11.45
C GLY A 84 -3.79 0.99 12.30
N ALA A 85 -3.97 -0.34 12.16
CA ALA A 85 -3.27 -1.31 12.97
C ALA A 85 -3.19 -2.69 12.29
N TRP A 86 -2.26 -3.51 12.75
CA TRP A 86 -2.19 -4.93 12.44
C TRP A 86 -3.38 -5.68 13.03
N GLU A 87 -3.81 -5.28 14.22
CA GLU A 87 -5.00 -5.79 14.89
C GLU A 87 -5.97 -4.64 15.16
N ILE A 88 -7.22 -4.79 14.75
CA ILE A 88 -8.29 -3.85 15.05
C ILE A 88 -9.23 -4.52 16.03
N GLU A 89 -9.47 -3.87 17.16
CA GLU A 89 -10.37 -4.38 18.19
C GLU A 89 -11.75 -4.71 17.61
N GLY A 90 -12.19 -5.94 17.86
CA GLY A 90 -13.48 -6.45 17.37
C GLY A 90 -13.52 -6.78 15.86
N GLU A 91 -12.41 -6.65 15.14
CA GLU A 91 -12.30 -7.03 13.72
C GLU A 91 -11.18 -8.05 13.50
N PRO A 92 -11.30 -9.28 14.03
CA PRO A 92 -10.28 -10.31 13.89
C PRO A 92 -10.14 -10.81 12.44
N TYR A 93 -9.08 -11.55 12.20
CA TYR A 93 -8.88 -12.44 11.05
C TYR A 93 -8.18 -13.70 11.56
N THR A 94 -8.15 -14.75 10.75
CA THR A 94 -7.51 -16.01 11.14
C THR A 94 -6.48 -16.42 10.09
N SER A 95 -5.58 -17.33 10.46
CA SER A 95 -4.63 -17.97 9.56
C SER A 95 -4.74 -19.48 9.66
N ALA A 96 -4.55 -20.19 8.55
CA ALA A 96 -4.47 -21.64 8.54
C ALA A 96 -3.26 -22.12 9.35
N ALA A 97 -3.31 -23.35 9.84
CA ALA A 97 -2.22 -23.93 10.61
C ALA A 97 -0.90 -23.89 9.80
N GLY A 98 0.14 -23.30 10.38
CA GLY A 98 1.46 -23.13 9.76
C GLY A 98 1.57 -21.94 8.79
N ALA A 99 0.46 -21.33 8.38
CA ALA A 99 0.47 -20.11 7.60
C ALA A 99 0.66 -18.90 8.52
N GLN A 100 1.62 -18.03 8.19
CA GLN A 100 1.82 -16.78 8.91
C GLN A 100 1.58 -15.62 7.96
N PHE A 101 0.49 -14.90 8.22
CA PHE A 101 0.11 -13.71 7.48
C PHE A 101 -0.30 -12.63 8.47
N ARG A 102 0.26 -11.45 8.30
CA ARG A 102 -0.10 -10.26 9.07
C ARG A 102 -0.85 -9.29 8.20
N TRP A 103 -1.94 -8.76 8.69
CA TRP A 103 -2.82 -7.92 7.87
C TRP A 103 -3.00 -6.53 8.48
N PHE A 104 -2.30 -5.56 7.90
CA PHE A 104 -2.45 -4.16 8.30
C PHE A 104 -3.69 -3.54 7.65
N ARG A 105 -4.56 -2.95 8.47
CA ARG A 105 -5.78 -2.29 8.02
C ARG A 105 -5.85 -0.86 8.52
N SER A 106 -6.54 0.00 7.77
CA SER A 106 -6.74 1.41 8.12
C SER A 106 -8.22 1.77 7.93
N ARG A 107 -8.87 2.18 9.00
CA ARG A 107 -10.30 2.54 9.04
C ARG A 107 -10.47 4.04 9.18
N ILE A 108 -10.06 4.77 8.14
CA ILE A 108 -10.20 6.23 8.02
C ILE A 108 -10.41 6.63 6.57
N VAL A 109 -11.03 7.78 6.32
CA VAL A 109 -11.11 8.36 4.98
C VAL A 109 -9.70 8.52 4.40
N GLY A 110 -9.52 8.01 3.18
CA GLY A 110 -8.21 7.91 2.52
C GLY A 110 -7.48 6.59 2.76
N GLY A 111 -7.96 5.75 3.68
CA GLY A 111 -7.40 4.43 3.95
C GLY A 111 -5.89 4.46 4.19
N ARG A 112 -5.20 3.43 3.70
CA ARG A 112 -3.74 3.28 3.85
C ARG A 112 -2.90 4.37 3.16
N THR A 113 -3.50 5.23 2.31
CA THR A 113 -2.76 6.38 1.75
C THR A 113 -2.38 7.42 2.79
N ASN A 114 -2.93 7.36 4.00
CA ASN A 114 -2.51 8.21 5.12
C ASN A 114 -1.20 7.71 5.77
N HIS A 115 -0.82 6.44 5.57
CA HIS A 115 0.32 5.77 6.23
C HIS A 115 1.45 5.36 5.28
N TRP A 116 1.20 5.20 3.99
CA TRP A 116 2.14 4.64 3.03
C TRP A 116 3.47 5.41 2.93
N GLY A 117 4.52 4.77 2.40
CA GLY A 117 5.85 5.38 2.20
C GLY A 117 5.92 6.43 1.10
N ARG A 118 4.86 6.72 0.39
CA ARG A 118 4.73 7.64 -0.77
C ARG A 118 5.55 7.22 -1.98
N ILE A 119 6.10 6.01 -1.99
CA ILE A 119 6.91 5.49 -3.08
C ILE A 119 6.00 5.23 -4.28
N ALA A 120 6.29 5.91 -5.39
CA ALA A 120 5.46 5.96 -6.58
C ALA A 120 6.27 5.47 -7.80
N LEU A 121 6.39 4.16 -7.92
CA LEU A 121 7.12 3.49 -8.99
C LEU A 121 6.15 2.99 -10.06
N ARG A 122 6.49 3.19 -11.34
CA ARG A 122 5.77 2.58 -12.45
C ARG A 122 6.16 1.11 -12.56
N PHE A 123 5.21 0.25 -12.88
CA PHE A 123 5.53 -1.08 -13.37
C PHE A 123 6.23 -0.96 -14.73
N ALA A 124 7.20 -1.83 -14.98
CA ALA A 124 7.94 -1.86 -16.25
C ALA A 124 7.17 -2.67 -17.31
N PRO A 125 7.47 -2.51 -18.60
CA PRO A 125 6.84 -3.32 -19.66
C PRO A 125 6.91 -4.82 -19.42
N VAL A 126 8.03 -5.30 -18.88
CA VAL A 126 8.23 -6.73 -18.54
C VAL A 126 7.27 -7.21 -17.46
N ASP A 127 6.88 -6.36 -16.50
CA ASP A 127 5.98 -6.73 -15.40
C ASP A 127 4.57 -7.08 -15.90
N PHE A 128 4.17 -6.59 -17.08
CA PHE A 128 2.91 -6.94 -17.74
C PHE A 128 3.01 -8.22 -18.59
N ARG A 129 4.20 -8.78 -18.78
CA ARG A 129 4.52 -9.92 -19.65
C ARG A 129 5.33 -10.99 -18.92
N SER A 130 5.08 -11.16 -17.64
CA SER A 130 5.86 -12.05 -16.78
C SER A 130 5.88 -13.49 -17.28
N ARG A 131 4.71 -14.07 -17.59
CA ARG A 131 4.63 -15.44 -18.13
C ARG A 131 5.33 -15.59 -19.47
N SER A 132 5.15 -14.63 -20.37
CA SER A 132 5.82 -14.63 -21.67
C SER A 132 7.33 -14.49 -21.55
N THR A 133 7.83 -13.94 -20.44
CA THR A 133 9.25 -13.70 -20.19
C THR A 133 9.93 -14.88 -19.50
N ASP A 134 9.32 -15.43 -18.44
CA ASP A 134 9.94 -16.46 -17.58
C ASP A 134 9.17 -17.78 -17.48
N GLY A 135 7.98 -17.84 -18.09
CA GLY A 135 7.11 -19.03 -18.09
C GLY A 135 6.23 -19.18 -16.84
N MET A 136 6.36 -18.29 -15.84
CA MET A 136 5.67 -18.42 -14.55
C MET A 136 4.53 -17.42 -14.39
N GLY A 137 3.48 -17.82 -13.70
CA GLY A 137 2.28 -17.00 -13.45
C GLY A 137 1.48 -16.75 -14.73
N ASP A 138 0.97 -15.53 -14.88
CA ASP A 138 0.16 -15.11 -16.03
C ASP A 138 0.61 -13.74 -16.56
N ASP A 139 0.33 -13.46 -17.83
CA ASP A 139 0.45 -12.12 -18.41
C ASP A 139 -0.77 -11.27 -18.06
N TRP A 140 -0.58 -9.98 -17.93
CA TRP A 140 -1.69 -9.05 -17.80
C TRP A 140 -2.49 -8.98 -19.12
N PRO A 141 -3.84 -8.80 -19.07
CA PRO A 141 -4.66 -8.61 -20.28
C PRO A 141 -4.49 -7.20 -20.90
N ILE A 142 -3.58 -6.42 -20.36
CA ILE A 142 -3.23 -5.06 -20.78
C ILE A 142 -1.72 -4.93 -20.93
N THR A 143 -1.27 -3.89 -21.63
CA THR A 143 0.17 -3.59 -21.82
C THR A 143 0.59 -2.36 -21.03
N TYR A 144 1.90 -2.15 -20.90
CA TYR A 144 2.46 -0.93 -20.33
C TYR A 144 1.99 0.32 -21.09
N GLU A 145 1.93 0.26 -22.42
CA GLU A 145 1.53 1.36 -23.30
C GLU A 145 0.06 1.75 -23.08
N GLU A 146 -0.81 0.79 -22.75
CA GLU A 146 -2.21 1.07 -22.40
C GLU A 146 -2.35 1.75 -21.02
N VAL A 147 -1.40 1.56 -20.11
CA VAL A 147 -1.42 2.12 -18.75
C VAL A 147 -0.58 3.40 -18.64
N SER A 148 0.50 3.53 -19.40
CA SER A 148 1.45 4.65 -19.32
C SER A 148 0.80 6.04 -19.36
N PRO A 149 -0.20 6.34 -20.22
CA PRO A 149 -0.88 7.64 -20.19
C PRO A 149 -1.60 7.95 -18.88
N TYR A 150 -2.00 6.92 -18.14
CA TYR A 150 -2.64 7.07 -16.84
C TYR A 150 -1.63 7.27 -15.71
N TYR A 151 -0.44 6.68 -15.81
CA TYR A 151 0.69 7.05 -14.94
C TYR A 151 0.99 8.55 -15.09
N ASP A 152 1.09 9.06 -16.32
CA ASP A 152 1.32 10.48 -16.60
C ASP A 152 0.27 11.38 -15.96
N LYS A 153 -1.02 11.01 -16.06
CA LYS A 153 -2.13 11.76 -15.44
C LYS A 153 -1.99 11.79 -13.92
N VAL A 154 -1.72 10.62 -13.30
CA VAL A 154 -1.59 10.52 -11.85
C VAL A 154 -0.39 11.31 -11.35
N GLU A 155 0.80 11.08 -11.92
CA GLU A 155 2.04 11.76 -11.52
C GLU A 155 1.94 13.28 -11.65
N SER A 156 1.39 13.77 -12.78
CA SER A 156 1.16 15.21 -12.99
C SER A 156 0.17 15.80 -11.99
N TYR A 157 -0.80 15.03 -11.55
CA TYR A 157 -1.84 15.50 -10.64
C TYR A 157 -1.39 15.49 -9.18
N ILE A 158 -0.80 14.37 -8.71
CA ILE A 158 -0.39 14.23 -7.31
C ILE A 158 0.95 14.91 -7.01
N GLY A 159 1.81 15.02 -8.01
CA GLY A 159 3.19 15.48 -7.90
C GLY A 159 4.11 14.40 -7.33
N VAL A 160 4.99 13.89 -8.18
CA VAL A 160 6.02 12.91 -7.81
C VAL A 160 7.38 13.52 -8.09
N PHE A 161 8.28 13.56 -7.12
CA PHE A 161 9.66 13.94 -7.41
C PHE A 161 10.47 12.73 -7.90
N GLY A 162 11.49 12.97 -8.70
CA GLY A 162 12.35 11.94 -9.26
C GLY A 162 13.26 12.48 -10.35
N SER A 163 13.92 11.58 -11.04
CA SER A 163 14.78 11.89 -12.18
C SER A 163 14.59 10.86 -13.30
N LYS A 164 14.96 11.26 -14.50
CA LYS A 164 14.97 10.37 -15.68
C LYS A 164 16.31 9.67 -15.75
N GLU A 165 16.30 8.36 -15.58
CA GLU A 165 17.49 7.53 -15.46
C GLU A 165 17.65 6.52 -16.61
N ASN A 166 16.59 6.33 -17.43
CA ASN A 166 16.53 5.37 -18.53
C ASN A 166 16.85 3.92 -18.11
N ILE A 167 16.41 3.52 -16.92
CA ILE A 167 16.61 2.17 -16.38
C ILE A 167 15.45 1.28 -16.84
N PRO A 168 15.68 0.16 -17.55
CA PRO A 168 14.63 -0.69 -18.10
C PRO A 168 13.65 -1.22 -17.04
N SER A 169 14.13 -1.59 -15.86
CA SER A 169 13.32 -2.09 -14.74
C SER A 169 12.57 -0.98 -13.99
N ALA A 170 12.88 0.29 -14.25
CA ALA A 170 12.29 1.44 -13.56
C ALA A 170 11.97 2.56 -14.57
N PRO A 171 10.88 2.42 -15.36
CA PRO A 171 10.51 3.37 -16.41
C PRO A 171 10.40 4.80 -15.89
N ASP A 172 10.87 5.74 -16.68
CA ASP A 172 10.79 7.16 -16.36
C ASP A 172 9.37 7.69 -16.43
N GLY A 173 9.09 8.70 -15.61
CA GLY A 173 7.80 9.35 -15.47
C GLY A 173 7.87 10.86 -15.62
N ILE A 174 6.80 11.52 -15.16
CA ILE A 174 6.72 12.98 -15.09
C ILE A 174 7.09 13.39 -13.65
N PHE A 175 8.28 13.99 -13.50
CA PHE A 175 8.85 14.23 -12.18
C PHE A 175 9.00 15.73 -11.87
N LEU A 176 8.75 16.07 -10.62
CA LEU A 176 9.27 17.27 -9.96
C LEU A 176 10.76 17.08 -9.69
N PRO A 177 11.56 18.15 -9.55
CA PRO A 177 12.97 18.02 -9.20
C PRO A 177 13.15 17.24 -7.89
N PRO A 178 14.08 16.28 -7.81
CA PRO A 178 14.35 15.55 -6.59
C PRO A 178 15.09 16.42 -5.56
N PRO A 179 14.95 16.16 -4.26
CA PRO A 179 15.80 16.78 -3.25
C PRO A 179 17.25 16.26 -3.38
N ALA A 180 18.20 17.03 -2.87
CA ALA A 180 19.60 16.57 -2.79
C ALA A 180 19.72 15.36 -1.86
N PRO A 181 20.62 14.41 -2.13
CA PRO A 181 20.91 13.31 -1.24
C PRO A 181 21.38 13.81 0.14
N ARG A 182 20.99 13.08 1.19
CA ARG A 182 21.50 13.33 2.54
C ARG A 182 22.96 12.88 2.68
N CYS A 183 23.67 13.38 3.68
CA CYS A 183 25.06 13.01 3.91
C CYS A 183 25.26 11.49 4.08
N THR A 184 24.35 10.81 4.77
CA THR A 184 24.34 9.36 4.94
C THR A 184 24.09 8.63 3.62
N GLU A 185 23.18 9.14 2.79
CA GLU A 185 22.87 8.56 1.48
C GLU A 185 24.05 8.69 0.51
N THR A 186 24.85 9.78 0.59
CA THR A 186 26.03 9.95 -0.24
C THR A 186 27.14 8.94 0.08
N ILE A 187 27.24 8.46 1.33
CA ILE A 187 28.16 7.40 1.73
C ILE A 187 27.78 6.08 1.02
N ILE A 188 26.51 5.74 1.08
CA ILE A 188 25.97 4.52 0.45
C ILE A 188 26.08 4.63 -1.08
N LYS A 189 25.74 5.78 -1.66
CA LYS A 189 25.89 5.98 -3.11
C LYS A 189 27.31 5.72 -3.60
N LYS A 190 28.33 6.21 -2.88
CA LYS A 190 29.74 5.96 -3.23
C LYS A 190 30.12 4.48 -3.19
N ALA A 191 29.53 3.71 -2.28
CA ALA A 191 29.72 2.26 -2.24
C ALA A 191 29.01 1.57 -3.42
N CYS A 192 27.79 1.97 -3.73
CA CYS A 192 27.04 1.48 -4.88
C CYS A 192 27.79 1.76 -6.20
N ASP A 193 28.36 2.95 -6.37
CA ASP A 193 29.15 3.31 -7.55
C ASP A 193 30.37 2.37 -7.73
N LYS A 194 31.06 1.99 -6.63
CA LYS A 194 32.15 1.00 -6.66
C LYS A 194 31.68 -0.42 -7.02
N LEU A 195 30.47 -0.77 -6.62
CA LEU A 195 29.87 -2.08 -6.87
C LEU A 195 29.10 -2.14 -8.20
N SER A 196 29.05 -1.06 -8.96
CA SER A 196 28.24 -0.93 -10.17
C SER A 196 26.75 -1.19 -9.93
N ILE A 197 26.21 -0.76 -8.78
CA ILE A 197 24.81 -0.81 -8.42
C ILE A 197 24.20 0.58 -8.69
N PRO A 198 23.13 0.70 -9.50
CA PRO A 198 22.47 1.98 -9.71
C PRO A 198 21.87 2.48 -8.38
N CYS A 199 22.24 3.67 -7.96
CA CYS A 199 21.72 4.35 -6.79
C CYS A 199 21.29 5.75 -7.22
N VAL A 200 20.00 5.92 -7.40
CA VAL A 200 19.37 7.05 -8.11
C VAL A 200 18.34 7.75 -7.24
N PRO A 201 17.93 9.00 -7.58
CA PRO A 201 16.87 9.68 -6.85
C PRO A 201 15.61 8.84 -6.72
N SER A 202 15.06 8.79 -5.52
CA SER A 202 13.78 8.12 -5.24
C SER A 202 12.64 8.78 -5.99
N ARG A 203 11.54 8.05 -6.16
CA ARG A 203 10.30 8.53 -6.77
C ARG A 203 9.21 8.52 -5.72
N LEU A 204 8.98 9.68 -5.10
CA LEU A 204 8.02 9.81 -4.02
C LEU A 204 6.94 10.84 -4.34
N ALA A 205 5.71 10.52 -3.99
CA ALA A 205 4.56 11.42 -4.12
C ALA A 205 4.58 12.51 -3.03
N ILE A 206 5.64 13.33 -3.04
CA ILE A 206 5.87 14.46 -2.14
C ILE A 206 6.30 15.66 -2.97
N LEU A 207 5.67 16.82 -2.73
CA LEU A 207 5.91 18.01 -3.50
C LEU A 207 7.24 18.69 -3.11
N THR A 208 8.16 18.81 -4.05
CA THR A 208 9.37 19.62 -3.94
C THR A 208 9.17 21.03 -4.50
N LYS A 209 8.06 21.26 -5.18
CA LYS A 209 7.56 22.56 -5.65
C LYS A 209 6.05 22.64 -5.44
N PRO A 210 5.47 23.84 -5.28
CA PRO A 210 4.01 23.99 -5.19
C PRO A 210 3.31 23.40 -6.44
N LEU A 211 2.18 22.73 -6.21
CA LEU A 211 1.37 22.12 -7.29
C LEU A 211 -0.11 22.08 -6.90
N ASN A 212 -0.99 22.49 -7.81
CA ASN A 212 -2.45 22.41 -7.63
C ASN A 212 -2.95 23.00 -6.30
N GLY A 213 -2.43 24.17 -5.91
CA GLY A 213 -2.80 24.85 -4.67
C GLY A 213 -2.17 24.28 -3.39
N ARG A 214 -1.37 23.22 -3.48
CA ARG A 214 -0.63 22.64 -2.35
C ARG A 214 0.78 23.21 -2.28
N ALA A 215 1.26 23.46 -1.06
CA ALA A 215 2.61 23.97 -0.83
C ALA A 215 3.67 22.86 -1.06
N ALA A 216 4.90 23.26 -1.31
CA ALA A 216 6.05 22.37 -1.25
C ALA A 216 6.28 21.83 0.17
N CYS A 217 6.96 20.70 0.29
CA CYS A 217 7.32 20.11 1.57
C CYS A 217 8.17 21.08 2.41
N HIS A 218 7.85 21.18 3.69
CA HIS A 218 8.59 22.02 4.66
C HIS A 218 9.62 21.23 5.47
N TYR A 219 9.93 20.02 5.03
CA TYR A 219 11.03 19.16 5.53
C TYR A 219 10.93 18.75 7.00
N CYS A 220 9.73 18.58 7.54
CA CYS A 220 9.56 18.08 8.91
C CYS A 220 9.92 16.59 9.06
N ALA A 221 10.04 15.84 7.97
CA ALA A 221 10.31 14.39 7.93
C ALA A 221 9.31 13.51 8.73
N GLN A 222 8.13 14.04 9.07
CA GLN A 222 7.10 13.37 9.90
C GLN A 222 5.89 12.90 9.08
N CYS A 223 6.13 12.46 7.83
CA CYS A 223 5.06 12.09 6.89
C CYS A 223 4.10 11.00 7.40
N GLY A 224 4.55 10.12 8.29
CA GLY A 224 3.70 9.11 8.94
C GLY A 224 2.69 9.67 9.93
N ARG A 225 2.84 10.93 10.37
CA ARG A 225 1.99 11.60 11.36
C ARG A 225 0.96 12.56 10.76
N GLY A 226 0.83 12.57 9.43
CA GLY A 226 0.02 13.50 8.64
C GLY A 226 0.86 14.55 7.93
N CYS A 227 0.19 15.38 7.15
CA CYS A 227 0.83 16.50 6.48
C CYS A 227 -0.16 17.66 6.38
N LEU A 228 -0.02 18.65 7.23
CA LEU A 228 -0.93 19.81 7.28
C LEU A 228 -0.96 20.58 5.96
N THR A 229 0.16 20.63 5.25
CA THR A 229 0.28 21.31 3.96
C THR A 229 -0.17 20.46 2.77
N ALA A 230 -0.56 19.20 2.99
CA ALA A 230 -0.86 18.23 1.94
C ALA A 230 0.26 18.11 0.89
N SER A 231 1.50 18.42 1.27
CA SER A 231 2.67 18.30 0.38
C SER A 231 2.96 16.84 0.03
N ASN A 232 2.72 15.88 0.94
CA ASN A 232 2.69 14.48 0.62
C ASN A 232 1.28 14.07 0.14
N PHE A 233 1.22 13.02 -0.67
CA PHE A 233 -0.06 12.53 -1.16
C PHE A 233 -0.78 11.67 -0.12
N SER A 234 -2.04 12.00 0.14
CA SER A 234 -3.06 11.11 0.69
C SER A 234 -4.38 11.31 -0.05
N SER A 235 -5.15 10.25 -0.22
CA SER A 235 -6.46 10.33 -0.87
C SER A 235 -7.41 11.29 -0.15
N SER A 236 -7.35 11.28 1.19
CA SER A 236 -8.18 12.15 2.06
C SER A 236 -7.98 13.65 1.79
N GLN A 237 -6.76 14.07 1.42
CA GLN A 237 -6.43 15.47 1.21
C GLN A 237 -6.34 15.89 -0.26
N VAL A 238 -6.09 14.93 -1.18
CA VAL A 238 -5.77 15.25 -2.58
C VAL A 238 -6.86 14.80 -3.56
N MET A 239 -7.56 13.68 -3.29
CA MET A 239 -8.58 13.14 -4.19
C MET A 239 -10.01 13.44 -3.73
N ILE A 240 -10.29 13.27 -2.45
CA ILE A 240 -11.65 13.42 -1.91
C ILE A 240 -12.14 14.89 -1.92
N PRO A 241 -11.35 15.91 -1.48
CA PRO A 241 -11.83 17.28 -1.46
C PRO A 241 -12.26 17.83 -2.82
N PRO A 242 -11.52 17.65 -3.94
CA PRO A 242 -12.00 18.09 -5.25
C PRO A 242 -13.25 17.31 -5.71
N ALA A 243 -13.38 16.02 -5.39
CA ALA A 243 -14.59 15.26 -5.67
C ALA A 243 -15.81 15.84 -4.92
N GLN A 244 -15.65 16.22 -3.64
CA GLN A 244 -16.70 16.87 -2.84
C GLN A 244 -17.05 18.25 -3.41
N ALA A 245 -16.07 19.02 -3.85
CA ALA A 245 -16.27 20.35 -4.42
C ALA A 245 -17.13 20.34 -5.69
N THR A 246 -17.24 19.22 -6.41
CA THR A 246 -18.16 19.08 -7.55
C THR A 246 -19.64 19.09 -7.14
N GLY A 247 -19.96 18.89 -5.86
CA GLY A 247 -21.32 18.70 -5.36
C GLY A 247 -21.96 17.35 -5.75
N ARG A 248 -21.20 16.44 -6.39
CA ARG A 248 -21.69 15.13 -6.88
C ARG A 248 -21.29 13.95 -6.01
N LEU A 249 -20.36 14.14 -5.04
CA LEU A 249 -19.96 13.10 -4.09
C LEU A 249 -20.81 13.17 -2.81
N THR A 250 -21.46 12.05 -2.47
CA THR A 250 -22.01 11.80 -1.14
C THR A 250 -21.07 10.85 -0.41
N LEU A 251 -20.32 11.32 0.58
CA LEU A 251 -19.44 10.51 1.41
C LEU A 251 -20.17 10.07 2.68
N ILE A 252 -20.26 8.75 2.92
CA ILE A 252 -20.84 8.15 4.13
C ILE A 252 -19.71 7.48 4.90
N THR A 253 -19.37 8.04 6.05
CA THR A 253 -18.33 7.53 6.96
C THR A 253 -18.93 6.62 8.03
N GLY A 254 -18.11 5.78 8.68
CA GLY A 254 -18.59 4.79 9.63
C GLY A 254 -19.49 3.73 9.00
N ALA A 255 -19.38 3.50 7.69
CA ALA A 255 -20.19 2.59 6.90
C ALA A 255 -19.38 1.32 6.58
N MET A 256 -19.57 0.25 7.35
CA MET A 256 -18.92 -1.04 7.11
C MET A 256 -19.71 -1.82 6.06
N ALA A 257 -19.22 -1.86 4.82
CA ALA A 257 -19.86 -2.62 3.74
C ALA A 257 -19.87 -4.11 4.07
N ARG A 258 -21.05 -4.74 3.97
CA ARG A 258 -21.26 -6.14 4.30
C ARG A 258 -21.38 -7.02 3.07
N GLU A 259 -22.20 -6.60 2.10
CA GLU A 259 -22.47 -7.34 0.88
C GLU A 259 -22.95 -6.43 -0.26
N ILE A 260 -22.70 -6.86 -1.48
CA ILE A 260 -23.32 -6.30 -2.70
C ILE A 260 -24.56 -7.13 -3.00
N VAL A 261 -25.72 -6.47 -3.05
CA VAL A 261 -27.02 -7.11 -3.23
C VAL A 261 -27.33 -7.21 -4.72
N MET A 262 -27.73 -8.41 -5.16
CA MET A 262 -28.11 -8.67 -6.55
C MET A 262 -29.57 -8.35 -6.81
N GLY A 263 -29.84 -7.68 -7.91
CA GLY A 263 -31.17 -7.49 -8.46
C GLY A 263 -31.69 -8.73 -9.21
N LYS A 264 -32.96 -8.72 -9.51
CA LYS A 264 -33.64 -9.82 -10.24
C LYS A 264 -33.20 -9.92 -11.71
N ASP A 265 -32.62 -8.85 -12.25
CA ASP A 265 -32.13 -8.74 -13.62
C ASP A 265 -30.69 -9.29 -13.79
N GLY A 266 -30.12 -9.86 -12.73
CA GLY A 266 -28.74 -10.38 -12.74
C GLY A 266 -27.65 -9.31 -12.62
N LYS A 267 -28.02 -8.05 -12.35
CA LYS A 267 -27.11 -6.97 -12.03
C LYS A 267 -27.03 -6.72 -10.52
N ALA A 268 -25.96 -6.13 -10.05
CA ALA A 268 -25.90 -5.56 -8.70
C ALA A 268 -26.84 -4.34 -8.61
N GLU A 269 -27.60 -4.23 -7.51
CA GLU A 269 -28.58 -3.13 -7.33
C GLU A 269 -28.29 -2.25 -6.12
N ALA A 270 -27.61 -2.79 -5.09
CA ALA A 270 -27.34 -2.06 -3.85
C ALA A 270 -26.10 -2.59 -3.13
N VAL A 271 -25.60 -1.81 -2.16
CA VAL A 271 -24.67 -2.27 -1.13
C VAL A 271 -25.39 -2.20 0.21
N ALA A 272 -25.40 -3.32 0.93
CA ALA A 272 -25.79 -3.37 2.34
C ALA A 272 -24.55 -3.08 3.20
N TYR A 273 -24.69 -2.21 4.17
CA TYR A 273 -23.63 -1.84 5.09
C TYR A 273 -24.16 -1.70 6.52
N ILE A 274 -23.28 -1.90 7.48
CA ILE A 274 -23.57 -1.62 8.89
C ILE A 274 -23.15 -0.18 9.19
N ASP A 275 -24.09 0.64 9.62
CA ASP A 275 -23.81 1.95 10.20
C ASP A 275 -23.21 1.73 11.60
N LYS A 276 -21.93 2.04 11.76
CA LYS A 276 -21.18 1.73 12.99
C LYS A 276 -21.70 2.50 14.22
N ALA A 277 -22.28 3.68 14.03
CA ALA A 277 -22.82 4.49 15.11
C ALA A 277 -24.13 3.92 15.66
N THR A 278 -25.00 3.44 14.80
CA THR A 278 -26.33 2.90 15.19
C THR A 278 -26.39 1.38 15.24
N ARG A 279 -25.34 0.69 14.77
CA ARG A 279 -25.27 -0.77 14.60
C ARG A 279 -26.43 -1.35 13.77
N SER A 280 -27.03 -0.54 12.91
CA SER A 280 -28.14 -0.96 12.04
C SER A 280 -27.66 -1.18 10.61
N GLU A 281 -28.27 -2.15 9.94
CA GLU A 281 -28.08 -2.34 8.51
C GLU A 281 -28.78 -1.24 7.73
N LYS A 282 -28.08 -0.69 6.74
CA LYS A 282 -28.59 0.28 5.77
C LYS A 282 -28.22 -0.16 4.36
N ARG A 283 -28.87 0.44 3.36
CA ARG A 283 -28.60 0.16 1.95
C ARG A 283 -28.44 1.45 1.14
N VAL A 284 -27.55 1.42 0.17
CA VAL A 284 -27.43 2.44 -0.89
C VAL A 284 -27.61 1.78 -2.24
N HIS A 285 -28.35 2.43 -3.12
CA HIS A 285 -28.63 1.94 -4.47
C HIS A 285 -27.82 2.71 -5.50
N ALA A 286 -27.28 2.00 -6.50
CA ALA A 286 -26.54 2.58 -7.61
C ALA A 286 -26.71 1.75 -8.88
N ARG A 287 -26.34 2.34 -10.02
CA ARG A 287 -26.33 1.66 -11.32
C ARG A 287 -25.06 0.84 -11.52
N ALA A 288 -23.93 1.32 -11.01
CA ALA A 288 -22.65 0.61 -11.03
C ALA A 288 -21.95 0.67 -9.67
N PHE A 289 -21.06 -0.31 -9.42
CA PHE A 289 -20.38 -0.51 -8.14
C PHE A 289 -18.88 -0.62 -8.37
N VAL A 290 -18.11 0.21 -7.66
CA VAL A 290 -16.65 0.22 -7.68
C VAL A 290 -16.15 -0.26 -6.33
N VAL A 291 -15.61 -1.48 -6.29
CA VAL A 291 -14.99 -2.07 -5.11
C VAL A 291 -13.55 -1.59 -5.04
N ALA A 292 -13.20 -0.91 -3.96
CA ALA A 292 -11.88 -0.31 -3.73
C ALA A 292 -11.50 -0.37 -2.23
N ALA A 293 -11.88 -1.46 -1.58
CA ALA A 293 -11.77 -1.64 -0.14
C ALA A 293 -10.39 -2.12 0.33
N SER A 294 -9.41 -2.27 -0.54
CA SER A 294 -8.10 -2.94 -0.49
C SER A 294 -8.17 -4.43 -0.86
N ALA A 295 -7.05 -5.01 -1.31
CA ALA A 295 -7.04 -6.34 -1.91
C ALA A 295 -7.79 -7.40 -1.09
N CYS A 296 -7.47 -7.54 0.18
CA CYS A 296 -8.09 -8.55 1.05
C CYS A 296 -9.54 -8.21 1.41
N GLU A 297 -9.84 -6.93 1.75
CA GLU A 297 -11.23 -6.54 2.06
C GLU A 297 -12.14 -6.61 0.84
N SER A 298 -11.63 -6.34 -0.36
CA SER A 298 -12.40 -6.50 -1.60
C SER A 298 -12.75 -7.96 -1.86
N ALA A 299 -11.80 -8.89 -1.64
CA ALA A 299 -12.09 -10.32 -1.67
C ALA A 299 -13.11 -10.72 -0.60
N ARG A 300 -12.95 -10.23 0.64
CA ARG A 300 -13.90 -10.48 1.73
C ARG A 300 -15.32 -10.05 1.37
N LEU A 301 -15.46 -8.84 0.81
CA LEU A 301 -16.76 -8.32 0.39
C LEU A 301 -17.37 -9.19 -0.70
N LEU A 302 -16.62 -9.55 -1.74
CA LEU A 302 -17.11 -10.38 -2.84
C LEU A 302 -17.50 -11.77 -2.36
N LEU A 303 -16.69 -12.42 -1.52
CA LEU A 303 -16.98 -13.75 -0.96
C LEU A 303 -18.19 -13.77 -0.02
N ASN A 304 -18.44 -12.68 0.71
CA ASN A 304 -19.62 -12.51 1.56
C ASN A 304 -20.89 -12.10 0.78
N SER A 305 -20.76 -11.62 -0.46
CA SER A 305 -21.87 -11.21 -1.33
C SER A 305 -22.49 -12.42 -2.02
N ARG A 306 -23.12 -13.30 -1.25
CA ARG A 306 -23.73 -14.54 -1.72
C ARG A 306 -25.17 -14.34 -2.16
N SER A 307 -25.58 -15.06 -3.19
CA SER A 307 -26.95 -15.06 -3.69
C SER A 307 -27.29 -16.40 -4.33
N THR A 308 -28.53 -16.60 -4.76
CA THR A 308 -28.91 -17.79 -5.54
C THR A 308 -28.16 -17.89 -6.88
N LEU A 309 -27.75 -16.76 -7.45
CA LEU A 309 -26.96 -16.70 -8.68
C LEU A 309 -25.47 -16.95 -8.42
N PHE A 310 -24.97 -16.55 -7.25
CA PHE A 310 -23.56 -16.62 -6.84
C PHE A 310 -23.44 -17.22 -5.43
N PRO A 311 -23.65 -18.55 -5.28
CA PRO A 311 -23.64 -19.22 -3.97
C PRO A 311 -22.27 -19.19 -3.29
N ASP A 312 -21.18 -19.14 -4.08
CA ASP A 312 -19.79 -19.12 -3.59
C ASP A 312 -19.16 -17.72 -3.55
N GLY A 313 -20.02 -16.68 -3.64
CA GLY A 313 -19.60 -15.26 -3.64
C GLY A 313 -19.74 -14.59 -5.01
N LEU A 314 -19.96 -13.30 -4.99
CA LEU A 314 -20.15 -12.46 -6.18
C LEU A 314 -18.90 -12.46 -7.06
N ALA A 315 -19.10 -12.57 -8.37
CA ALA A 315 -18.03 -12.62 -9.38
C ALA A 315 -17.06 -13.80 -9.22
N ASN A 316 -17.49 -14.89 -8.58
CA ASN A 316 -16.64 -16.03 -8.24
C ASN A 316 -16.97 -17.31 -9.01
N SER A 317 -17.57 -17.23 -10.20
CA SER A 317 -17.83 -18.42 -11.03
C SER A 317 -16.55 -19.16 -11.46
N SER A 318 -15.44 -18.44 -11.52
CA SER A 318 -14.11 -19.00 -11.79
C SER A 318 -13.46 -19.67 -10.58
N GLY A 319 -13.96 -19.44 -9.36
CA GLY A 319 -13.30 -19.83 -8.10
C GLY A 319 -12.01 -19.04 -7.79
N ALA A 320 -11.79 -17.91 -8.50
CA ALA A 320 -10.54 -17.16 -8.40
C ALA A 320 -10.58 -16.00 -7.37
N VAL A 321 -11.75 -15.68 -6.80
CA VAL A 321 -11.84 -14.67 -5.74
C VAL A 321 -11.14 -15.18 -4.48
N GLY A 322 -10.23 -14.38 -3.94
CA GLY A 322 -9.37 -14.72 -2.80
C GLY A 322 -8.11 -15.50 -3.18
N ARG A 323 -8.02 -16.05 -4.39
CA ARG A 323 -6.86 -16.84 -4.85
C ARG A 323 -5.72 -15.94 -5.35
N TYR A 324 -4.53 -16.55 -5.43
CA TYR A 324 -3.32 -15.88 -5.92
C TYR A 324 -2.96 -14.60 -5.13
N LEU A 325 -3.24 -14.62 -3.83
CA LEU A 325 -2.81 -13.57 -2.91
C LEU A 325 -1.29 -13.49 -2.93
N THR A 326 -0.75 -12.30 -3.15
CA THR A 326 0.68 -12.02 -3.09
C THR A 326 0.96 -10.83 -2.18
N ASP A 327 2.16 -10.78 -1.63
CA ASP A 327 2.78 -9.62 -1.01
C ASP A 327 4.21 -9.49 -1.54
N SER A 328 4.84 -8.33 -1.42
CA SER A 328 6.26 -8.21 -1.82
C SER A 328 7.15 -9.03 -0.89
N VAL A 329 8.18 -9.66 -1.46
CA VAL A 329 9.24 -10.30 -0.67
C VAL A 329 9.99 -9.23 0.10
N GLY A 330 9.91 -9.28 1.42
CA GLY A 330 10.62 -8.36 2.31
C GLY A 330 11.82 -9.04 2.95
N SER A 331 12.98 -8.38 2.93
CA SER A 331 14.12 -8.72 3.78
C SER A 331 14.85 -7.45 4.18
N SER A 332 15.36 -7.39 5.42
CA SER A 332 15.94 -6.19 5.98
C SER A 332 17.30 -6.48 6.66
N ALA A 333 18.18 -5.49 6.64
CA ALA A 333 19.43 -5.51 7.38
C ALA A 333 19.82 -4.10 7.83
N GLY A 334 20.86 -3.98 8.63
CA GLY A 334 21.44 -2.72 9.04
C GLY A 334 22.95 -2.66 8.81
N GLY A 335 23.48 -1.46 8.82
CA GLY A 335 24.91 -1.21 8.86
C GLY A 335 25.23 -0.17 9.92
N TYR A 336 26.24 -0.46 10.74
CA TYR A 336 26.83 0.51 11.62
C TYR A 336 28.04 1.16 10.93
N PHE A 337 28.13 2.48 10.98
CA PHE A 337 29.12 3.27 10.25
C PHE A 337 29.96 4.12 11.22
N PRO A 338 31.15 3.64 11.68
CA PRO A 338 31.97 4.35 12.67
C PRO A 338 32.37 5.76 12.26
N GLN A 339 32.52 6.02 10.96
CA GLN A 339 32.82 7.35 10.43
C GLN A 339 31.76 8.40 10.74
N LEU A 340 30.52 7.99 10.98
CA LEU A 340 29.43 8.89 11.34
C LEU A 340 29.47 9.36 12.79
N GLU A 341 30.15 8.64 13.70
CA GLU A 341 30.32 9.06 15.10
C GLU A 341 31.05 10.40 15.24
N LYS A 342 31.98 10.65 14.33
CA LYS A 342 32.85 11.84 14.33
C LYS A 342 32.31 13.00 13.51
N MET A 343 31.19 12.81 12.83
CA MET A 343 30.58 13.89 12.07
C MET A 343 29.93 14.91 13.00
N PRO A 344 29.96 16.20 12.65
CA PRO A 344 29.19 17.21 13.36
C PRO A 344 27.70 16.82 13.45
N PRO A 345 26.97 17.26 14.48
CA PRO A 345 25.54 17.05 14.53
C PRO A 345 24.88 17.56 13.24
N HIS A 346 24.11 16.72 12.61
CA HIS A 346 23.34 17.05 11.41
C HIS A 346 21.90 16.56 11.58
N ASN A 347 20.97 17.28 11.00
CA ASN A 347 19.59 16.89 10.98
C ASN A 347 19.32 15.92 9.83
N HIS A 348 18.29 15.13 9.97
CA HIS A 348 17.76 14.32 8.89
C HIS A 348 16.89 15.21 7.99
N ASP A 349 17.53 16.22 7.36
CA ASP A 349 16.84 17.21 6.57
C ASP A 349 16.32 16.63 5.25
N GLY A 350 15.21 17.19 4.80
CA GLY A 350 14.60 16.82 3.54
C GLY A 350 13.17 16.32 3.67
N VAL A 351 12.66 15.74 2.61
CA VAL A 351 11.32 15.12 2.60
C VAL A 351 11.30 13.87 3.47
N GLY A 352 10.15 13.47 3.96
CA GLY A 352 10.03 12.16 4.62
C GLY A 352 10.30 11.01 3.64
N GLY A 353 10.88 9.94 4.14
CA GLY A 353 11.34 8.83 3.31
C GLY A 353 12.76 9.03 2.75
N MET A 354 13.18 8.16 1.86
CA MET A 354 14.51 8.17 1.24
C MET A 354 14.59 9.16 0.08
N HIS A 355 15.77 9.77 -0.12
CA HIS A 355 16.04 10.58 -1.32
C HIS A 355 16.66 9.78 -2.44
N LEU A 356 17.31 8.66 -2.13
CA LEU A 356 17.88 7.72 -3.07
C LEU A 356 17.33 6.32 -2.83
N TYR A 357 17.30 5.50 -3.89
CA TYR A 357 16.99 4.07 -3.84
C TYR A 357 17.79 3.33 -4.91
N MET A 358 17.76 2.01 -4.89
CA MET A 358 18.45 1.16 -5.86
C MET A 358 17.39 0.35 -6.62
N PRO A 359 17.05 0.70 -7.88
CA PRO A 359 16.19 -0.12 -8.72
C PRO A 359 16.88 -1.43 -9.10
N TRP A 360 16.11 -2.43 -9.52
CA TRP A 360 16.65 -3.72 -9.95
C TRP A 360 17.63 -3.55 -11.11
N TRP A 361 18.80 -4.21 -11.02
CA TRP A 361 19.90 -4.06 -11.99
C TRP A 361 20.48 -5.39 -12.50
N LYS A 362 20.08 -6.53 -11.92
CA LYS A 362 20.61 -7.86 -12.31
C LYS A 362 19.71 -8.54 -13.36
N TYR A 363 18.94 -7.80 -14.14
CA TYR A 363 17.97 -8.32 -15.10
C TYR A 363 18.62 -9.01 -16.33
N ASP A 364 19.92 -8.77 -16.57
CA ASP A 364 20.72 -9.35 -17.65
C ASP A 364 21.62 -10.51 -17.18
N ARG A 365 21.50 -10.93 -15.92
CA ARG A 365 22.31 -11.97 -15.31
C ARG A 365 21.49 -13.21 -14.99
N LYS A 366 22.16 -14.38 -14.95
CA LYS A 366 21.57 -15.58 -14.41
C LYS A 366 21.64 -15.53 -12.88
N ASN A 367 20.49 -15.51 -12.23
CA ASN A 367 20.34 -15.56 -10.78
C ASN A 367 19.78 -16.92 -10.37
N ASP A 368 19.90 -17.30 -9.09
CA ASP A 368 19.30 -18.52 -8.52
C ASP A 368 17.81 -18.34 -8.22
N PHE A 369 17.23 -17.23 -8.66
CA PHE A 369 15.82 -16.89 -8.56
C PHE A 369 15.36 -16.14 -9.80
N LEU A 370 14.06 -16.18 -10.06
CA LEU A 370 13.40 -15.41 -11.12
C LEU A 370 12.98 -14.04 -10.62
N ARG A 371 12.87 -13.08 -11.58
CA ARG A 371 12.41 -11.69 -11.37
C ARG A 371 13.42 -10.87 -10.55
N GLY A 372 12.97 -9.93 -9.73
CA GLY A 372 13.92 -9.04 -9.08
C GLY A 372 13.40 -8.34 -7.84
N TYR A 373 14.22 -7.44 -7.32
CA TYR A 373 13.90 -6.60 -6.17
C TYR A 373 14.54 -5.21 -6.31
N HIS A 374 13.94 -4.20 -5.70
CA HIS A 374 14.62 -2.94 -5.45
C HIS A 374 15.07 -2.84 -3.99
N ILE A 375 15.95 -1.90 -3.69
CA ILE A 375 16.43 -1.65 -2.33
C ILE A 375 16.07 -0.23 -1.93
N GLU A 376 15.36 -0.14 -0.82
CA GLU A 376 15.10 1.07 -0.06
C GLU A 376 16.13 1.17 1.07
N PHE A 377 16.64 2.37 1.37
CA PHE A 377 17.55 2.54 2.49
C PHE A 377 17.40 3.91 3.12
N GLY A 378 17.73 3.99 4.39
CA GLY A 378 17.64 5.23 5.14
C GLY A 378 18.27 5.11 6.50
N GLY A 379 18.53 6.24 7.13
CA GLY A 379 19.14 6.30 8.44
C GLY A 379 19.85 7.63 8.65
N GLY A 380 20.47 7.77 9.80
CA GLY A 380 21.10 9.02 10.21
C GLY A 380 20.39 9.64 11.42
N ARG A 381 20.63 10.92 11.66
CA ARG A 381 20.04 11.63 12.82
C ARG A 381 18.67 12.18 12.47
N GLY A 382 17.64 11.39 12.70
CA GLY A 382 16.24 11.78 12.63
C GLY A 382 15.76 12.46 13.91
N MET A 383 14.44 12.69 14.01
CA MET A 383 13.85 13.02 15.30
C MET A 383 13.95 11.77 16.20
N PRO A 384 14.56 11.85 17.40
CA PRO A 384 14.75 10.68 18.24
C PRO A 384 13.40 10.10 18.67
N GLY A 385 13.18 8.82 18.36
CA GLY A 385 12.13 8.00 18.94
C GLY A 385 12.54 7.47 20.30
N VAL A 386 11.57 7.06 21.12
CA VAL A 386 11.89 6.46 22.42
C VAL A 386 12.55 5.10 22.26
N GLY A 387 12.14 4.31 21.26
CA GLY A 387 12.71 3.00 20.95
C GLY A 387 14.19 3.02 20.59
N GLU A 388 14.63 4.02 19.82
CA GLU A 388 16.04 4.13 19.41
C GLU A 388 17.02 4.25 20.62
N PHE A 389 16.62 5.01 21.64
CA PHE A 389 17.42 5.11 22.86
C PHE A 389 17.37 3.85 23.69
N GLU A 390 16.25 3.15 23.72
CA GLU A 390 16.12 1.89 24.43
C GLU A 390 17.03 0.82 23.86
N ASP A 391 17.05 0.65 22.55
CA ASP A 391 17.91 -0.33 21.88
C ASP A 391 19.39 0.04 22.08
N THR A 392 19.74 1.31 21.95
CA THR A 392 21.09 1.80 22.26
C THR A 392 21.49 1.55 23.71
N CYS A 393 20.56 1.72 24.65
CA CYS A 393 20.80 1.43 26.06
C CYS A 393 21.01 -0.05 26.35
N LYS A 394 20.36 -0.95 25.60
CA LYS A 394 20.54 -2.41 25.74
C LYS A 394 21.91 -2.88 25.26
N GLU A 395 22.51 -2.16 24.31
CA GLU A 395 23.84 -2.46 23.79
C GLU A 395 25.00 -2.05 24.72
N HIS A 396 24.74 -1.22 25.74
CA HIS A 396 25.76 -0.64 26.60
C HIS A 396 25.66 -1.17 28.04
N GLU A 397 26.69 -1.86 28.51
CA GLU A 397 26.78 -2.41 29.89
C GLU A 397 27.08 -1.37 30.98
N GLY A 398 26.83 -0.09 30.74
CA GLY A 398 27.13 0.98 31.67
C GLY A 398 25.95 1.88 31.97
N TYR A 399 26.14 2.82 32.89
CA TYR A 399 25.15 3.83 33.23
C TYR A 399 25.83 5.22 33.44
N GLY A 400 25.02 6.24 33.68
CA GLY A 400 25.52 7.58 33.97
C GLY A 400 26.22 8.24 32.78
N THR A 401 27.43 8.75 32.98
CA THR A 401 28.18 9.49 31.95
C THR A 401 28.58 8.62 30.76
N SER A 402 29.00 7.38 31.01
CA SER A 402 29.40 6.46 29.96
C SER A 402 28.26 6.11 29.01
N LEU A 403 27.07 5.82 29.56
CA LEU A 403 25.86 5.58 28.76
C LEU A 403 25.47 6.81 27.93
N LYS A 404 25.51 8.00 28.54
CA LYS A 404 25.20 9.25 27.81
C LYS A 404 26.17 9.53 26.66
N GLN A 405 27.46 9.25 26.88
CA GLN A 405 28.48 9.37 25.81
C GLN A 405 28.24 8.34 24.70
N TYR A 406 27.96 7.10 25.08
CA TYR A 406 27.65 6.04 24.13
C TYR A 406 26.42 6.40 23.27
N CYS A 407 25.30 6.79 23.87
CA CYS A 407 24.11 7.22 23.14
C CYS A 407 24.42 8.39 22.16
N ARG A 408 25.20 9.38 22.59
CA ARG A 408 25.58 10.52 21.74
C ARG A 408 26.46 10.13 20.56
N SER A 409 27.39 9.20 20.74
CA SER A 409 28.27 8.73 19.66
C SER A 409 27.53 7.83 18.69
N ARG A 410 26.61 6.98 19.19
CA ARG A 410 25.88 6.00 18.37
C ARG A 410 24.70 6.58 17.62
N TYR A 411 24.07 7.64 18.16
CA TYR A 411 22.90 8.23 17.54
C TYR A 411 23.18 8.72 16.11
N GLY A 412 22.42 8.15 15.15
CA GLY A 412 22.55 8.47 13.74
C GLY A 412 23.67 7.77 12.99
N THR A 413 24.32 6.74 13.60
CA THR A 413 25.40 5.96 12.97
C THR A 413 24.89 4.71 12.25
N TYR A 414 23.60 4.40 12.33
CA TYR A 414 23.00 3.25 11.69
C TYR A 414 22.27 3.65 10.40
N ILE A 415 22.42 2.82 9.37
CA ILE A 415 21.66 2.91 8.13
C ILE A 415 20.99 1.57 7.91
N GLY A 416 19.67 1.60 7.75
CA GLY A 416 18.86 0.43 7.45
C GLY A 416 18.70 0.22 5.95
N PHE A 417 18.61 -1.05 5.55
CA PHE A 417 18.32 -1.49 4.18
C PHE A 417 17.10 -2.39 4.20
N ALA A 418 16.26 -2.24 3.19
CA ALA A 418 15.06 -3.04 3.00
C ALA A 418 14.92 -3.40 1.52
N GLY A 419 14.95 -4.69 1.22
CA GLY A 419 14.64 -5.22 -0.11
C GLY A 419 13.12 -5.36 -0.27
N ARG A 420 12.64 -5.07 -1.49
CA ARG A 420 11.25 -5.28 -1.91
C ARG A 420 11.28 -6.07 -3.19
N GLY A 421 10.96 -7.35 -3.09
CA GLY A 421 11.06 -8.28 -4.21
C GLY A 421 9.69 -8.71 -4.74
N GLU A 422 9.71 -9.23 -5.95
CA GLU A 422 8.54 -9.77 -6.60
C GLU A 422 8.23 -11.17 -6.09
N MET A 423 6.97 -11.42 -5.69
CA MET A 423 6.46 -12.75 -5.41
C MET A 423 5.77 -13.32 -6.65
N ILE A 424 6.08 -14.56 -6.99
CA ILE A 424 5.36 -15.28 -8.05
C ILE A 424 4.01 -15.76 -7.51
N PRO A 425 2.87 -15.37 -8.12
CA PRO A 425 1.56 -15.83 -7.70
C PRO A 425 1.47 -17.37 -7.74
N ASN A 426 0.96 -17.97 -6.68
CA ASN A 426 0.82 -19.42 -6.55
C ASN A 426 -0.53 -19.82 -5.94
N GLU A 427 -0.88 -21.10 -6.02
CA GLU A 427 -2.17 -21.63 -5.52
C GLU A 427 -2.21 -21.84 -4.01
N HIS A 428 -1.07 -21.79 -3.33
CA HIS A 428 -0.96 -22.05 -1.88
C HIS A 428 -1.13 -20.77 -1.05
N SER A 429 -1.02 -19.60 -1.69
CA SER A 429 -1.21 -18.30 -1.05
C SER A 429 -2.55 -17.70 -1.49
N TYR A 430 -3.51 -17.67 -0.56
CA TYR A 430 -4.88 -17.20 -0.80
C TYR A 430 -5.58 -16.81 0.51
N CYS A 431 -6.74 -16.18 0.40
CA CYS A 431 -7.65 -15.98 1.51
C CYS A 431 -9.05 -16.54 1.16
N ASP A 432 -9.72 -17.05 2.18
CA ASP A 432 -11.11 -17.52 2.12
C ASP A 432 -11.89 -17.00 3.34
N ILE A 433 -13.18 -17.29 3.42
CA ILE A 433 -13.99 -16.93 4.60
C ILE A 433 -13.82 -18.01 5.67
N ASP A 434 -13.48 -17.57 6.89
CA ASP A 434 -13.48 -18.46 8.05
C ASP A 434 -14.94 -18.84 8.40
N PRO A 435 -15.27 -20.14 8.44
CA PRO A 435 -16.64 -20.58 8.66
C PRO A 435 -17.13 -20.37 10.10
N ASN A 436 -16.23 -20.11 11.05
CA ASN A 436 -16.54 -20.11 12.47
C ASN A 436 -16.40 -18.73 13.15
N THR A 437 -15.86 -17.73 12.43
CA THR A 437 -15.49 -16.45 13.03
C THR A 437 -16.19 -15.29 12.30
N VAL A 438 -16.79 -14.40 13.09
CA VAL A 438 -17.37 -13.14 12.62
C VAL A 438 -16.75 -11.98 13.39
N ASP A 439 -16.76 -10.79 12.78
CA ASP A 439 -16.34 -9.57 13.47
C ASP A 439 -17.47 -8.99 14.38
N GLN A 440 -17.16 -7.90 15.07
CA GLN A 440 -18.14 -7.22 15.95
C GLN A 440 -19.38 -6.67 15.23
N TRP A 441 -19.34 -6.64 13.89
CA TRP A 441 -20.44 -6.20 13.03
C TRP A 441 -21.28 -7.38 12.52
N GLY A 442 -20.93 -8.62 12.91
CA GLY A 442 -21.56 -9.86 12.45
C GLY A 442 -21.17 -10.26 11.04
N ILE A 443 -20.07 -9.74 10.49
CA ILE A 443 -19.61 -10.05 9.13
C ILE A 443 -18.56 -11.15 9.22
N PRO A 444 -18.66 -12.27 8.45
CA PRO A 444 -17.65 -13.32 8.41
C PRO A 444 -16.27 -12.77 8.03
N VAL A 445 -15.23 -13.27 8.70
CA VAL A 445 -13.88 -12.77 8.55
C VAL A 445 -13.05 -13.60 7.56
N LEU A 446 -11.91 -13.07 7.13
CA LEU A 446 -10.97 -13.80 6.30
C LEU A 446 -10.13 -14.75 7.13
N ARG A 447 -9.80 -15.89 6.50
CA ARG A 447 -8.75 -16.82 6.90
C ARG A 447 -7.67 -16.81 5.82
N PHE A 448 -6.40 -16.64 6.24
CA PHE A 448 -5.26 -16.57 5.35
C PHE A 448 -4.55 -17.92 5.26
N HIS A 449 -4.12 -18.25 4.04
CA HIS A 449 -3.24 -19.35 3.69
C HIS A 449 -2.02 -18.74 3.00
N TRP A 450 -0.82 -19.05 3.48
CA TRP A 450 0.39 -18.40 3.00
C TRP A 450 1.59 -19.31 2.99
N GLN A 451 2.36 -19.24 1.91
CA GLN A 451 3.60 -19.98 1.77
C GLN A 451 4.56 -19.25 0.82
N TRP A 452 5.80 -19.03 1.25
CA TRP A 452 6.89 -18.66 0.38
C TRP A 452 7.41 -19.87 -0.38
N SER A 453 7.83 -19.70 -1.64
CA SER A 453 8.53 -20.71 -2.41
C SER A 453 10.05 -20.54 -2.27
N ASP A 454 10.79 -21.53 -2.77
CA ASP A 454 12.26 -21.44 -2.80
C ASP A 454 12.76 -20.23 -3.61
N ASN A 455 11.98 -19.77 -4.60
CA ASN A 455 12.30 -18.57 -5.37
C ASN A 455 12.41 -17.33 -4.50
N GLU A 456 11.42 -17.08 -3.65
CA GLU A 456 11.39 -15.93 -2.75
C GLU A 456 12.46 -16.05 -1.65
N ILE A 457 12.71 -17.26 -1.15
CA ILE A 457 13.78 -17.53 -0.16
C ILE A 457 15.16 -17.25 -0.75
N ASN A 458 15.44 -17.69 -1.98
CA ASN A 458 16.69 -17.43 -2.68
C ASN A 458 16.88 -15.93 -2.98
N MET A 459 15.78 -15.24 -3.32
CA MET A 459 15.80 -13.78 -3.49
C MET A 459 16.14 -13.06 -2.18
N ALA A 460 15.58 -13.47 -1.05
CA ALA A 460 15.91 -12.92 0.27
C ALA A 460 17.38 -13.16 0.64
N LYS A 461 17.94 -14.32 0.28
CA LYS A 461 19.38 -14.62 0.44
C LYS A 461 20.24 -13.63 -0.34
N ASP A 462 19.94 -13.41 -1.61
CA ASP A 462 20.68 -12.46 -2.47
C ASP A 462 20.56 -11.01 -1.96
N MET A 463 19.40 -10.63 -1.40
CA MET A 463 19.23 -9.33 -0.74
C MET A 463 20.22 -9.17 0.43
N GLN A 464 20.33 -10.16 1.33
CA GLN A 464 21.23 -10.11 2.48
C GLN A 464 22.71 -10.03 2.05
N GLU A 465 23.12 -10.78 1.02
CA GLU A 465 24.46 -10.73 0.46
C GLU A 465 24.77 -9.37 -0.18
N THR A 466 23.79 -8.80 -0.87
CA THR A 466 23.89 -7.46 -1.46
C THR A 466 24.01 -6.38 -0.38
N PHE A 467 23.18 -6.43 0.67
CA PHE A 467 23.26 -5.47 1.78
C PHE A 467 24.61 -5.54 2.47
N ARG A 468 25.14 -6.74 2.74
CA ARG A 468 26.47 -6.94 3.30
C ARG A 468 27.55 -6.29 2.43
N SER A 469 27.52 -6.57 1.14
CA SER A 469 28.51 -6.03 0.18
C SER A 469 28.51 -4.50 0.16
N ILE A 470 27.32 -3.88 0.21
CA ILE A 470 27.17 -2.41 0.25
C ILE A 470 27.74 -1.85 1.56
N VAL A 471 27.35 -2.42 2.70
CA VAL A 471 27.76 -1.96 4.03
C VAL A 471 29.27 -2.06 4.18
N GLU A 472 29.89 -3.19 3.85
CA GLU A 472 31.33 -3.42 3.97
C GLU A 472 32.12 -2.52 2.99
N THR A 473 31.64 -2.35 1.76
CA THR A 473 32.25 -1.43 0.78
C THR A 473 32.18 0.03 1.22
N ALA A 474 31.15 0.39 1.96
CA ALA A 474 31.00 1.72 2.55
C ALA A 474 31.84 1.90 3.84
N GLY A 475 32.57 0.88 4.29
CA GLY A 475 33.37 0.92 5.52
C GLY A 475 32.56 0.78 6.81
N GLY A 476 31.39 0.17 6.72
CA GLY A 476 30.52 -0.14 7.85
C GLY A 476 30.68 -1.58 8.34
N THR A 477 30.03 -1.86 9.47
CA THR A 477 29.86 -3.21 10.00
C THR A 477 28.45 -3.70 9.72
N PHE A 478 28.31 -4.82 9.02
CA PHE A 478 27.01 -5.40 8.69
C PHE A 478 26.29 -5.95 9.93
N ILE A 479 25.02 -5.64 10.05
CA ILE A 479 24.14 -6.10 11.13
C ILE A 479 22.96 -6.82 10.50
N SER A 480 22.95 -8.14 10.59
CA SER A 480 21.81 -8.94 10.15
C SER A 480 20.62 -8.73 11.08
N LYS A 481 19.43 -8.56 10.50
CA LYS A 481 18.16 -8.61 11.20
C LYS A 481 17.46 -9.96 11.05
N ALA A 482 18.10 -10.92 10.38
CA ALA A 482 17.58 -12.26 10.23
C ALA A 482 17.41 -12.93 11.59
N LYS A 483 16.22 -13.44 11.86
CA LYS A 483 15.93 -14.21 13.09
C LYS A 483 16.47 -15.62 12.92
N SER A 484 16.95 -16.22 14.01
CA SER A 484 17.45 -17.60 14.02
C SER A 484 16.36 -18.65 14.31
N ASP A 485 15.10 -18.32 14.05
CA ASP A 485 13.94 -19.16 14.40
C ASP A 485 13.61 -20.25 13.37
N GLY A 486 14.36 -20.32 12.27
CA GLY A 486 14.15 -21.26 11.16
C GLY A 486 12.93 -20.96 10.27
N ARG A 487 12.07 -20.03 10.68
CA ARG A 487 10.87 -19.62 9.93
C ARG A 487 11.12 -18.47 8.98
N HIS A 488 12.16 -17.69 9.26
CA HIS A 488 12.53 -16.49 8.49
C HIS A 488 13.94 -16.63 7.90
N PRO A 489 14.17 -17.62 7.03
CA PRO A 489 15.49 -17.81 6.45
C PRO A 489 15.90 -16.53 5.71
N TYR A 490 17.15 -16.12 5.92
CA TYR A 490 17.70 -14.88 5.35
C TYR A 490 16.91 -13.61 5.66
N GLY A 491 16.17 -13.60 6.78
CA GLY A 491 15.38 -12.46 7.21
C GLY A 491 14.16 -12.17 6.33
N ILE A 492 13.65 -13.17 5.58
CA ILE A 492 12.39 -13.03 4.87
C ILE A 492 11.27 -12.74 5.88
N GLU A 493 10.42 -11.75 5.60
CA GLU A 493 9.33 -11.37 6.49
C GLU A 493 8.13 -12.31 6.34
N ASP A 494 7.22 -12.32 7.32
CA ASP A 494 5.92 -12.98 7.17
C ASP A 494 5.11 -12.34 6.02
N GLY A 495 4.19 -13.09 5.43
CA GLY A 495 3.27 -12.55 4.43
C GLY A 495 2.46 -11.37 4.98
N GLY A 496 2.19 -10.38 4.15
CA GLY A 496 1.43 -9.17 4.52
C GLY A 496 2.24 -8.09 5.27
N VAL A 497 3.46 -8.39 5.74
CA VAL A 497 4.29 -7.43 6.50
C VAL A 497 4.74 -6.26 5.63
N ILE A 498 4.92 -6.47 4.33
CA ILE A 498 5.29 -5.38 3.42
C ILE A 498 4.08 -4.51 3.03
N ILE A 499 2.87 -4.98 3.34
CA ILE A 499 1.61 -4.22 3.15
C ILE A 499 1.35 -3.97 1.64
N HIS A 500 1.81 -4.85 0.78
CA HIS A 500 1.63 -4.82 -0.67
C HIS A 500 0.74 -5.97 -1.15
N GLU A 501 -0.32 -6.31 -0.40
CA GLU A 501 -1.24 -7.39 -0.75
C GLU A 501 -2.00 -7.08 -2.04
N LEU A 502 -2.01 -8.04 -2.96
CA LEU A 502 -2.70 -7.93 -4.24
C LEU A 502 -3.10 -9.29 -4.83
N GLY A 503 -3.79 -9.28 -5.98
CA GLY A 503 -4.09 -10.49 -6.78
C GLY A 503 -5.40 -11.20 -6.47
N THR A 504 -6.09 -10.85 -5.39
CA THR A 504 -7.27 -11.59 -4.85
C THR A 504 -8.54 -11.55 -5.71
N ALA A 505 -8.56 -10.74 -6.77
CA ALA A 505 -9.64 -10.69 -7.78
C ALA A 505 -9.04 -10.36 -9.16
N ARG A 506 -8.04 -11.15 -9.58
CA ARG A 506 -7.15 -10.83 -10.70
C ARG A 506 -7.86 -10.61 -12.04
N MET A 507 -7.29 -9.73 -12.86
CA MET A 507 -7.67 -9.54 -14.25
C MET A 507 -7.22 -10.73 -15.12
N GLY A 508 -7.89 -10.92 -16.26
CA GLY A 508 -7.47 -11.87 -17.29
C GLY A 508 -8.43 -11.86 -18.48
N ASN A 509 -8.02 -12.53 -19.55
CA ASN A 509 -8.83 -12.65 -20.75
C ASN A 509 -9.80 -13.84 -20.71
N ASN A 510 -9.58 -14.78 -19.80
CA ASN A 510 -10.39 -15.98 -19.70
C ASN A 510 -11.25 -15.94 -18.42
N PRO A 511 -12.60 -15.86 -18.56
CA PRO A 511 -13.49 -15.81 -17.40
C PRO A 511 -13.48 -17.08 -16.53
N LYS A 512 -12.89 -18.17 -17.00
CA LYS A 512 -12.73 -19.41 -16.22
C LYS A 512 -11.53 -19.39 -15.26
N THR A 513 -10.60 -18.47 -15.46
CA THR A 513 -9.35 -18.39 -14.68
C THR A 513 -9.08 -17.01 -14.10
N SER A 514 -9.98 -16.08 -14.30
CA SER A 514 -9.88 -14.70 -13.79
C SER A 514 -11.25 -14.15 -13.36
N VAL A 515 -11.22 -13.17 -12.49
CA VAL A 515 -12.41 -12.51 -11.95
C VAL A 515 -12.83 -11.33 -12.83
N LEU A 516 -11.84 -10.58 -13.35
CA LEU A 516 -12.04 -9.32 -14.03
C LEU A 516 -11.50 -9.35 -15.46
N ASN A 517 -12.13 -8.57 -16.32
CA ASN A 517 -11.63 -8.29 -17.66
C ASN A 517 -10.59 -7.15 -17.64
N LYS A 518 -10.07 -6.77 -18.82
CA LYS A 518 -9.05 -5.72 -18.98
C LYS A 518 -9.47 -4.31 -18.51
N TYR A 519 -10.73 -4.08 -18.22
CA TYR A 519 -11.27 -2.82 -17.70
C TYR A 519 -11.55 -2.87 -16.20
N SER A 520 -10.99 -3.84 -15.49
CA SER A 520 -11.30 -4.10 -14.06
C SER A 520 -12.78 -4.41 -13.80
N GLN A 521 -13.55 -4.78 -14.82
CA GLN A 521 -14.96 -5.12 -14.76
C GLN A 521 -15.11 -6.62 -14.52
N ALA A 522 -16.01 -7.01 -13.62
CA ALA A 522 -16.28 -8.42 -13.36
C ALA A 522 -16.84 -9.12 -14.61
N HIS A 523 -16.34 -10.33 -14.88
CA HIS A 523 -16.84 -11.14 -16.00
C HIS A 523 -18.29 -11.55 -15.80
N ASP A 524 -18.67 -11.89 -14.56
CA ASP A 524 -19.99 -12.42 -14.23
C ASP A 524 -21.07 -11.34 -14.11
N VAL A 525 -20.69 -10.13 -13.69
CA VAL A 525 -21.63 -9.03 -13.38
C VAL A 525 -21.08 -7.72 -13.93
N ASN A 526 -21.62 -7.28 -15.05
CA ASN A 526 -21.10 -6.19 -15.85
C ASN A 526 -21.15 -4.78 -15.25
N ASN A 527 -21.84 -4.60 -14.13
CA ASN A 527 -21.91 -3.33 -13.42
C ASN A 527 -21.11 -3.34 -12.09
N VAL A 528 -20.22 -4.33 -11.90
CA VAL A 528 -19.29 -4.41 -10.78
C VAL A 528 -17.86 -4.28 -11.29
N PHE A 529 -17.07 -3.41 -10.65
CA PHE A 529 -15.67 -3.12 -10.97
C PHE A 529 -14.82 -3.22 -9.72
N VAL A 530 -13.55 -3.65 -9.85
CA VAL A 530 -12.59 -3.68 -8.74
C VAL A 530 -11.39 -2.82 -9.12
N THR A 531 -11.15 -1.73 -8.38
CA THR A 531 -10.14 -0.72 -8.75
C THR A 531 -9.01 -0.56 -7.72
N ASP A 532 -8.85 -1.53 -6.85
CA ASP A 532 -7.69 -1.64 -5.95
C ASP A 532 -6.74 -2.76 -6.41
N ALA A 533 -5.77 -3.08 -5.56
CA ALA A 533 -4.76 -4.08 -5.85
C ALA A 533 -5.29 -5.52 -5.97
N ALA A 534 -6.54 -5.80 -5.59
CA ALA A 534 -7.16 -7.10 -5.84
C ALA A 534 -7.16 -7.46 -7.34
N SER A 535 -7.25 -6.45 -8.21
CA SER A 535 -7.32 -6.61 -9.67
C SER A 535 -6.00 -7.04 -10.33
N PHE A 536 -4.88 -7.00 -9.60
CA PHE A 536 -3.54 -7.23 -10.17
C PHE A 536 -3.29 -8.70 -10.53
N VAL A 537 -2.43 -8.91 -11.51
CA VAL A 537 -2.06 -10.24 -12.03
C VAL A 537 -0.71 -10.69 -11.49
N THR A 538 0.21 -9.75 -11.31
CA THR A 538 1.57 -9.97 -10.78
C THR A 538 1.86 -8.97 -9.67
N ASN A 539 2.87 -9.26 -8.84
CA ASN A 539 3.38 -8.39 -7.80
C ASN A 539 4.85 -8.03 -8.09
N PRO A 540 5.12 -7.11 -8.99
CA PRO A 540 6.48 -6.67 -9.27
C PRO A 540 7.19 -6.11 -8.03
N ASP A 541 8.51 -5.93 -8.15
CA ASP A 541 9.34 -5.28 -7.14
C ASP A 541 8.99 -3.80 -6.89
N LYS A 542 7.86 -3.31 -7.42
CA LYS A 542 7.42 -1.91 -7.30
C LYS A 542 6.25 -1.78 -6.32
N ASN A 543 6.28 -0.71 -5.52
CA ASN A 543 5.18 -0.39 -4.63
C ASN A 543 3.88 -0.14 -5.44
N PRO A 544 2.75 -0.77 -5.11
CA PRO A 544 1.61 -0.88 -6.02
C PRO A 544 0.75 0.39 -6.16
N THR A 545 0.87 1.36 -5.24
CA THR A 545 -0.10 2.46 -5.11
C THR A 545 -0.25 3.31 -6.37
N LEU A 546 0.86 3.63 -7.07
CA LEU A 546 0.78 4.41 -8.31
C LEU A 546 0.01 3.65 -9.40
N THR A 547 0.23 2.34 -9.52
CA THR A 547 -0.47 1.48 -10.49
C THR A 547 -1.95 1.32 -10.13
N ILE A 548 -2.30 1.19 -8.84
CA ILE A 548 -3.70 1.21 -8.38
C ILE A 548 -4.41 2.47 -8.88
N MET A 549 -3.78 3.64 -8.71
CA MET A 549 -4.36 4.92 -9.10
C MET A 549 -4.49 5.04 -10.63
N ALA A 550 -3.47 4.61 -11.38
CA ALA A 550 -3.49 4.62 -12.84
C ALA A 550 -4.62 3.73 -13.41
N LEU A 551 -4.76 2.51 -12.88
CA LEU A 551 -5.83 1.59 -13.28
C LEU A 551 -7.21 2.09 -12.86
N SER A 552 -7.33 2.65 -11.67
CA SER A 552 -8.58 3.26 -11.21
C SER A 552 -9.01 4.45 -12.07
N TRP A 553 -8.06 5.28 -12.49
CA TRP A 553 -8.33 6.39 -13.41
C TRP A 553 -8.83 5.86 -14.78
N ARG A 554 -8.12 4.88 -15.33
CA ARG A 554 -8.49 4.21 -16.60
C ARG A 554 -9.89 3.61 -16.54
N THR A 555 -10.20 2.87 -15.49
CA THR A 555 -11.53 2.26 -15.27
C THR A 555 -12.61 3.32 -15.10
N SER A 556 -12.31 4.42 -14.41
CA SER A 556 -13.28 5.52 -14.23
C SER A 556 -13.61 6.24 -15.55
N GLU A 557 -12.63 6.47 -16.43
CA GLU A 557 -12.88 7.01 -17.76
C GLU A 557 -13.72 6.05 -18.63
N TYR A 558 -13.45 4.75 -18.53
CA TYR A 558 -14.28 3.72 -19.17
C TYR A 558 -15.72 3.76 -18.65
N LEU A 559 -15.94 3.86 -17.32
CA LEU A 559 -17.27 3.99 -16.73
C LEU A 559 -18.04 5.24 -17.22
N ILE A 560 -17.34 6.38 -17.31
CA ILE A 560 -17.93 7.62 -17.84
C ILE A 560 -18.38 7.42 -19.30
N ASP A 561 -17.57 6.76 -20.11
CA ASP A 561 -17.92 6.45 -21.49
C ASP A 561 -19.12 5.50 -21.58
N GLN A 562 -19.18 4.46 -20.75
CA GLN A 562 -20.34 3.55 -20.68
C GLN A 562 -21.61 4.28 -20.22
N ALA A 563 -21.51 5.19 -19.24
CA ALA A 563 -22.64 6.00 -18.79
C ALA A 563 -23.21 6.89 -19.90
N LYS A 564 -22.31 7.55 -20.68
CA LYS A 564 -22.71 8.37 -21.83
C LYS A 564 -23.41 7.56 -22.93
N LYS A 565 -23.07 6.29 -23.08
CA LYS A 565 -23.68 5.36 -24.03
C LYS A 565 -24.98 4.72 -23.50
N GLY A 566 -25.38 5.01 -22.27
CA GLY A 566 -26.55 4.41 -21.61
C GLY A 566 -26.37 2.93 -21.28
N SER A 567 -25.15 2.46 -21.13
CA SER A 567 -24.79 1.05 -20.92
C SER A 567 -24.51 0.69 -19.44
N LEU A 568 -24.72 1.62 -18.51
CA LEU A 568 -24.64 1.37 -17.05
C LEU A 568 -25.92 0.77 -16.50
#